data_21795dc62b389e48a96dddc715ca2b1a
#
_entry.id   21795dc62b389e48a96dddc715ca2b1a
#
_cell.length_a   1.000
_cell.length_b   1.000
_cell.length_c   1.000
_cell.angle_alpha   90.00
_cell.angle_beta   90.00
_cell.angle_gamma   90.00
#
_symmetry.space_group_name_H-M   'P 1'
#
loop_
_entity.id
_entity.type
_entity.pdbx_description
1 polymer ?
#
loop_
_entity_poly.entity_id
_entity_poly.type
_entity_poly.pdbx_seq_one_letter_code
_entity_poly.pdbx_strand_id
1 'polypeptide(L)'
;MKKNFKRFIAGLLAAASVFGFAACGNGSNSGGTSGGGTFDDGDNKTTVRYYSFNNDTVNKELNDAIKNDFNKIYPDIKVQTQISTGSFYTNLLTDFSGNTEADVFNMEPGEIYPFLSAKYLEPLDSYFENSEKVSLNDVWDINRQAYAFDYSSKKFGSGKTYAVLKDWTTDSMLLYNRKLFTPEQLAIIEKDSDGDGMPDPLSFDEFETLCKDLVKKSGNVITQYSFLPGLAEAKVLEQFITNAGECWFKNDYSSNFDSKAVQDVVKYYYGILGMNEVNNTGSTFYPIFAQGKCAMIMGGLYCIDSYNLDDMDLGIAYPPVKEKGMESKPYTTGCVGFAMSSRSKVKDAAFKFIEWYLEYFGKKQAEECNNFPAIEKYTQEIMLNPEVNKNATRLAHANKFYKSLSSAVIIDRNLYCSQASVEAIEFKFAGSYLQGEMSIADFCGNLDYEINKRVDRAKKAE
;
A
#
# COMPACT_ATOMS: atom_id res chain seq x y z
N MET A 1 24.14 -40.03 24.73
CA MET A 1 23.90 -39.41 23.45
C MET A 1 22.82 -38.31 23.59
N LYS A 2 23.16 -37.23 24.24
CA LYS A 2 22.30 -36.01 24.42
C LYS A 2 23.24 -34.80 24.48
N LYS A 3 23.65 -34.29 23.30
CA LYS A 3 24.35 -33.00 23.14
C LYS A 3 24.59 -32.90 21.63
N ASN A 4 23.68 -32.22 20.90
CA ASN A 4 23.96 -31.66 19.56
C ASN A 4 22.65 -31.25 18.80
N PHE A 5 21.66 -30.69 19.53
CA PHE A 5 20.44 -30.19 18.86
C PHE A 5 20.13 -28.71 19.20
N LYS A 6 21.11 -27.98 19.74
CA LYS A 6 20.94 -26.54 20.08
C LYS A 6 21.80 -25.56 19.29
N ARG A 7 22.24 -25.93 18.09
CA ARG A 7 23.14 -25.06 17.28
C ARG A 7 22.69 -24.83 15.82
N PHE A 8 21.38 -24.91 15.52
CA PHE A 8 20.90 -24.71 14.14
C PHE A 8 19.82 -23.62 13.97
N ILE A 9 19.51 -22.81 15.00
CA ILE A 9 18.51 -21.71 14.90
C ILE A 9 19.11 -20.32 15.23
N ALA A 10 20.42 -20.17 15.23
CA ALA A 10 21.08 -18.91 15.53
C ALA A 10 21.90 -18.35 14.35
N GLY A 11 21.46 -18.57 13.12
CA GLY A 11 22.25 -18.24 11.91
C GLY A 11 21.53 -17.43 10.83
N LEU A 12 20.40 -16.77 11.10
CA LEU A 12 19.67 -16.02 10.05
C LEU A 12 19.10 -14.67 10.53
N LEU A 13 19.73 -14.03 11.52
CA LEU A 13 19.31 -12.72 12.04
C LEU A 13 20.51 -11.84 12.37
N ALA A 14 21.40 -11.62 11.41
CA ALA A 14 22.46 -10.60 11.56
C ALA A 14 23.03 -10.20 10.19
N ALA A 15 22.28 -9.39 9.44
CA ALA A 15 22.85 -8.65 8.30
C ALA A 15 21.99 -7.40 7.99
N ALA A 16 21.87 -6.49 8.94
CA ALA A 16 21.46 -5.12 8.62
C ALA A 16 21.85 -4.21 9.79
N SER A 17 23.08 -3.81 9.85
CA SER A 17 23.54 -2.55 10.46
C SER A 17 25.05 -2.65 10.64
N VAL A 18 25.79 -1.93 9.85
CA VAL A 18 27.00 -1.15 10.15
C VAL A 18 27.59 -0.73 8.81
N PHE A 19 27.40 0.52 8.42
CA PHE A 19 28.38 1.23 7.60
C PHE A 19 28.78 2.51 8.31
N GLY A 20 29.87 2.38 9.06
CA GLY A 20 30.65 3.49 9.55
C GLY A 20 31.65 3.91 8.47
N PHE A 21 31.86 5.20 8.37
CA PHE A 21 32.83 5.86 7.53
C PHE A 21 34.25 5.42 7.82
N ALA A 22 35.02 5.10 6.77
CA ALA A 22 36.46 5.27 6.76
C ALA A 22 36.92 5.65 5.35
N ALA A 23 37.56 6.78 5.27
CA ALA A 23 38.18 7.33 4.07
C ALA A 23 39.60 6.80 3.88
N CYS A 24 40.08 6.85 2.63
CA CYS A 24 41.45 6.81 2.12
C CYS A 24 42.09 5.48 1.74
N GLY A 25 42.38 5.34 0.44
CA GLY A 25 43.62 4.73 -0.04
C GLY A 25 43.52 3.81 -1.25
N ASN A 26 43.65 4.40 -2.42
CA ASN A 26 44.35 3.90 -3.63
C ASN A 26 44.24 2.46 -4.13
N GLY A 27 43.76 2.32 -5.38
CA GLY A 27 44.27 1.31 -6.32
C GLY A 27 43.28 0.43 -7.05
N SER A 28 43.01 0.80 -8.33
CA SER A 28 42.68 -0.04 -9.50
C SER A 28 41.31 -0.72 -9.65
N ASN A 29 40.56 -0.17 -10.59
CA ASN A 29 39.69 -0.76 -11.63
C ASN A 29 38.72 -1.92 -11.30
N SER A 30 37.45 -1.56 -11.15
CA SER A 30 36.35 -2.08 -12.00
C SER A 30 35.13 -1.17 -11.85
N GLY A 31 34.75 -0.56 -12.96
CA GLY A 31 33.79 0.54 -13.01
C GLY A 31 32.35 0.15 -12.70
N GLY A 32 31.77 0.90 -11.78
CA GLY A 32 30.34 1.10 -11.62
C GLY A 32 30.07 2.59 -11.82
N THR A 33 29.89 3.03 -13.03
CA THR A 33 29.56 4.41 -13.39
C THR A 33 28.07 4.64 -13.20
N SER A 34 27.71 5.33 -12.12
CA SER A 34 26.52 6.18 -12.09
C SER A 34 26.87 7.46 -12.85
N GLY A 35 26.67 7.45 -14.14
CA GLY A 35 26.87 8.59 -15.01
C GLY A 35 25.59 8.90 -15.74
N GLY A 36 25.05 10.10 -15.59
CA GLY A 36 24.10 10.69 -16.52
C GLY A 36 24.72 10.79 -17.91
N GLY A 37 24.71 9.66 -18.64
CA GLY A 37 25.08 9.56 -20.01
C GLY A 37 23.83 9.50 -20.85
N THR A 38 23.70 10.37 -21.82
CA THR A 38 22.89 10.17 -23.01
C THR A 38 23.38 8.87 -23.64
N PHE A 39 22.66 7.76 -23.36
CA PHE A 39 22.88 6.52 -24.08
C PHE A 39 22.27 6.69 -25.47
N ASP A 40 23.08 7.08 -26.42
CA ASP A 40 22.78 6.97 -27.84
C ASP A 40 23.03 5.50 -28.21
N ASP A 41 21.96 4.71 -28.17
CA ASP A 41 21.97 3.28 -28.55
C ASP A 41 22.05 3.07 -30.07
N GLY A 42 22.29 4.12 -30.86
CA GLY A 42 22.27 4.05 -32.33
C GLY A 42 20.89 3.82 -32.94
N ASP A 43 19.84 3.62 -32.13
CA ASP A 43 18.43 3.59 -32.51
C ASP A 43 17.86 5.00 -32.37
N ASN A 44 17.39 5.61 -33.45
CA ASN A 44 16.74 6.95 -33.45
C ASN A 44 15.42 6.99 -32.67
N LYS A 45 15.31 6.26 -31.54
CA LYS A 45 14.08 6.13 -30.75
C LYS A 45 14.08 7.06 -29.55
N THR A 46 12.92 7.64 -29.27
CA THR A 46 12.69 8.39 -28.04
C THR A 46 12.63 7.43 -26.86
N THR A 47 13.52 7.56 -25.89
CA THR A 47 13.54 6.71 -24.69
C THR A 47 12.76 7.36 -23.56
N VAL A 48 11.75 6.64 -23.03
CA VAL A 48 11.01 6.97 -21.82
C VAL A 48 11.53 6.09 -20.69
N ARG A 49 12.04 6.69 -19.63
CA ARG A 49 12.48 5.97 -18.43
C ARG A 49 11.32 5.87 -17.44
N TYR A 50 10.98 4.65 -17.05
CA TYR A 50 9.93 4.37 -16.07
C TYR A 50 10.53 3.74 -14.80
N TYR A 51 10.31 4.39 -13.63
CA TYR A 51 10.78 3.91 -12.33
C TYR A 51 9.64 3.26 -11.55
N SER A 52 9.78 1.97 -11.27
CA SER A 52 8.75 1.10 -10.67
C SER A 52 9.17 0.57 -9.31
N PHE A 53 8.19 0.18 -8.50
CA PHE A 53 8.42 -0.63 -7.32
C PHE A 53 9.02 -1.99 -7.66
N ASN A 54 9.72 -2.60 -6.69
CA ASN A 54 10.24 -3.95 -6.83
C ASN A 54 9.10 -4.97 -6.68
N ASN A 55 8.53 -5.35 -7.82
CA ASN A 55 7.57 -6.45 -7.96
C ASN A 55 7.90 -7.21 -9.24
N ASP A 56 8.62 -8.31 -9.09
CA ASP A 56 9.18 -9.06 -10.23
C ASP A 56 8.12 -9.57 -11.19
N THR A 57 6.99 -10.07 -10.67
CA THR A 57 5.92 -10.62 -11.51
C THR A 57 5.27 -9.53 -12.34
N VAL A 58 4.77 -8.46 -11.70
CA VAL A 58 4.09 -7.35 -12.41
C VAL A 58 5.04 -6.65 -13.37
N ASN A 59 6.29 -6.43 -12.97
CA ASN A 59 7.28 -5.79 -13.84
C ASN A 59 7.63 -6.66 -15.05
N LYS A 60 7.68 -7.99 -14.89
CA LYS A 60 7.90 -8.91 -16.01
C LYS A 60 6.74 -8.86 -17.00
N GLU A 61 5.51 -8.97 -16.53
CA GLU A 61 4.30 -8.90 -17.37
C GLU A 61 4.21 -7.57 -18.12
N LEU A 62 4.48 -6.46 -17.43
CA LEU A 62 4.52 -5.14 -18.06
C LEU A 62 5.62 -5.04 -19.12
N ASN A 63 6.83 -5.51 -18.84
CA ASN A 63 7.93 -5.48 -19.81
C ASN A 63 7.64 -6.36 -21.03
N ASP A 64 7.00 -7.52 -20.84
CA ASP A 64 6.57 -8.37 -21.93
C ASP A 64 5.47 -7.69 -22.78
N ALA A 65 4.51 -7.00 -22.15
CA ALA A 65 3.49 -6.23 -22.84
C ALA A 65 4.08 -5.01 -23.57
N ILE A 66 5.03 -4.29 -22.97
CA ILE A 66 5.75 -3.20 -23.65
C ILE A 66 6.40 -3.72 -24.94
N LYS A 67 7.13 -4.83 -24.86
CA LYS A 67 7.83 -5.41 -26.00
C LYS A 67 6.88 -5.91 -27.07
N ASN A 68 5.81 -6.59 -26.67
CA ASN A 68 4.92 -7.31 -27.59
C ASN A 68 3.80 -6.44 -28.17
N ASP A 69 3.40 -5.38 -27.46
CA ASP A 69 2.23 -4.60 -27.80
C ASP A 69 2.53 -3.10 -27.92
N PHE A 70 3.09 -2.45 -26.88
CA PHE A 70 3.40 -1.01 -26.91
C PHE A 70 4.33 -0.66 -28.08
N ASN A 71 5.41 -1.40 -28.24
CA ASN A 71 6.41 -1.14 -29.28
C ASN A 71 5.89 -1.39 -30.71
N LYS A 72 4.77 -2.13 -30.88
CA LYS A 72 4.10 -2.28 -32.18
C LYS A 72 3.26 -1.05 -32.53
N ILE A 73 2.64 -0.44 -31.50
CA ILE A 73 1.80 0.76 -31.66
C ILE A 73 2.67 2.00 -31.80
N TYR A 74 3.76 2.07 -31.01
CA TYR A 74 4.69 3.19 -30.97
C TYR A 74 6.12 2.75 -31.25
N PRO A 75 6.45 2.42 -32.52
CA PRO A 75 7.77 1.83 -32.88
C PRO A 75 8.93 2.78 -32.62
N ASP A 76 8.69 4.10 -32.57
CA ASP A 76 9.69 5.14 -32.36
C ASP A 76 9.90 5.49 -30.88
N ILE A 77 9.17 4.81 -29.96
CA ILE A 77 9.30 5.00 -28.51
C ILE A 77 9.84 3.73 -27.88
N LYS A 78 10.89 3.86 -27.07
CA LYS A 78 11.45 2.80 -26.23
C LYS A 78 11.11 3.11 -24.77
N VAL A 79 10.45 2.19 -24.06
CA VAL A 79 10.26 2.30 -22.62
C VAL A 79 11.32 1.47 -21.91
N GLN A 80 12.06 2.12 -21.00
CA GLN A 80 13.08 1.48 -20.17
C GLN A 80 12.62 1.47 -18.72
N THR A 81 12.24 0.30 -18.22
CA THR A 81 11.83 0.11 -16.83
C THR A 81 13.06 0.02 -15.92
N GLN A 82 13.06 0.83 -14.87
CA GLN A 82 14.01 0.78 -13.75
C GLN A 82 13.25 0.31 -12.51
N ILE A 83 13.82 -0.67 -11.80
CA ILE A 83 13.20 -1.25 -10.60
C ILE A 83 13.93 -0.74 -9.36
N SER A 84 13.19 -0.31 -8.36
CA SER A 84 13.75 0.18 -7.10
C SER A 84 14.46 -0.94 -6.33
N THR A 85 15.62 -0.61 -5.79
CA THR A 85 16.39 -1.46 -4.88
C THR A 85 16.50 -0.79 -3.51
N GLY A 86 15.46 -0.89 -2.68
CA GLY A 86 15.43 -0.26 -1.36
C GLY A 86 14.28 0.74 -1.19
N SER A 87 14.51 1.81 -0.44
CA SER A 87 13.47 2.81 -0.16
C SER A 87 13.14 3.63 -1.42
N PHE A 88 12.01 3.32 -2.04
CA PHE A 88 11.58 3.89 -3.33
C PHE A 88 11.56 5.42 -3.32
N TYR A 89 10.82 6.04 -2.40
CA TYR A 89 10.65 7.50 -2.36
C TYR A 89 11.92 8.25 -1.95
N THR A 90 12.75 7.65 -1.08
CA THR A 90 14.08 8.22 -0.74
C THR A 90 15.00 8.24 -1.95
N ASN A 91 15.02 7.15 -2.71
CA ASN A 91 15.81 7.06 -3.95
C ASN A 91 15.28 8.04 -5.00
N LEU A 92 13.95 8.11 -5.20
CA LEU A 92 13.34 9.02 -6.15
C LEU A 92 13.62 10.49 -5.82
N LEU A 93 13.58 10.91 -4.54
CA LEU A 93 13.97 12.26 -4.12
C LEU A 93 15.46 12.54 -4.34
N THR A 94 16.29 11.52 -4.16
CA THR A 94 17.73 11.62 -4.46
C THR A 94 17.98 11.82 -5.94
N ASP A 95 17.27 11.07 -6.80
CA ASP A 95 17.35 11.20 -8.25
C ASP A 95 16.91 12.61 -8.72
N PHE A 96 15.82 13.14 -8.17
CA PHE A 96 15.41 14.52 -8.43
C PHE A 96 16.45 15.55 -7.99
N SER A 97 17.10 15.31 -6.85
CA SER A 97 18.17 16.20 -6.35
C SER A 97 19.40 16.15 -7.26
N GLY A 98 19.67 14.99 -7.87
CA GLY A 98 20.75 14.76 -8.82
C GLY A 98 20.44 15.10 -10.29
N ASN A 99 19.18 15.46 -10.63
CA ASN A 99 18.66 15.58 -12.00
C ASN A 99 18.83 14.30 -12.83
N THR A 100 18.66 13.14 -12.18
CA THR A 100 18.76 11.80 -12.79
C THR A 100 17.45 11.05 -12.75
N GLU A 101 16.37 11.68 -12.30
CA GLU A 101 15.05 11.09 -12.17
C GLU A 101 14.52 10.52 -13.49
N ALA A 102 13.64 9.52 -13.37
CA ALA A 102 12.92 8.94 -14.50
C ALA A 102 11.85 9.92 -15.04
N ASP A 103 11.39 9.68 -16.27
CA ASP A 103 10.35 10.48 -16.91
C ASP A 103 8.96 10.18 -16.33
N VAL A 104 8.69 8.90 -16.03
CA VAL A 104 7.47 8.39 -15.39
C VAL A 104 7.87 7.54 -14.19
N PHE A 105 7.13 7.62 -13.11
CA PHE A 105 7.40 6.83 -11.90
C PHE A 105 6.12 6.56 -11.12
N ASN A 106 6.16 5.50 -10.31
CA ASN A 106 5.06 5.18 -9.41
C ASN A 106 4.92 6.25 -8.32
N MET A 107 3.68 6.56 -7.93
CA MET A 107 3.38 7.53 -6.90
C MET A 107 2.18 7.08 -6.07
N GLU A 108 2.34 7.07 -4.73
CA GLU A 108 1.25 6.85 -3.78
C GLU A 108 0.74 8.19 -3.22
N PRO A 109 -0.57 8.29 -2.91
CA PRO A 109 -1.15 9.55 -2.40
C PRO A 109 -0.51 10.04 -1.10
N GLY A 110 -0.09 9.14 -0.21
CA GLY A 110 0.56 9.47 1.07
C GLY A 110 1.97 10.04 0.94
N GLU A 111 2.60 9.88 -0.23
CA GLU A 111 3.99 10.25 -0.48
C GLU A 111 4.16 11.40 -1.49
N ILE A 112 3.05 11.88 -2.09
CA ILE A 112 3.11 12.83 -3.22
C ILE A 112 3.55 14.25 -2.82
N TYR A 113 3.22 14.71 -1.58
CA TYR A 113 3.39 16.13 -1.23
C TYR A 113 4.84 16.64 -1.28
N PRO A 114 5.88 15.92 -0.84
CA PRO A 114 7.27 16.37 -1.01
C PRO A 114 7.64 16.71 -2.46
N PHE A 115 7.09 15.95 -3.42
CA PHE A 115 7.31 16.18 -4.85
C PHE A 115 6.49 17.35 -5.38
N LEU A 116 5.26 17.53 -4.89
CA LEU A 116 4.44 18.71 -5.20
C LEU A 116 5.10 19.98 -4.67
N SER A 117 5.52 20.01 -3.40
CA SER A 117 6.14 21.19 -2.78
C SER A 117 7.40 21.63 -3.51
N ALA A 118 8.18 20.67 -4.03
CA ALA A 118 9.37 20.91 -4.84
C ALA A 118 9.06 21.22 -6.33
N LYS A 119 7.79 21.15 -6.75
CA LYS A 119 7.34 21.33 -8.15
C LYS A 119 8.01 20.33 -9.11
N TYR A 120 8.22 19.11 -8.65
CA TYR A 120 8.85 18.06 -9.45
C TYR A 120 7.87 17.35 -10.39
N LEU A 121 6.56 17.52 -10.17
CA LEU A 121 5.52 16.82 -10.91
C LEU A 121 4.93 17.68 -12.01
N GLU A 122 4.70 17.08 -13.17
CA GLU A 122 3.98 17.65 -14.29
C GLU A 122 2.47 17.51 -14.09
N PRO A 123 1.66 18.56 -14.26
CA PRO A 123 0.20 18.43 -14.29
C PRO A 123 -0.24 17.68 -15.54
N LEU A 124 -1.12 16.70 -15.37
CA LEU A 124 -1.52 15.79 -16.44
C LEU A 124 -2.78 16.22 -17.18
N ASP A 125 -3.52 17.22 -16.67
CA ASP A 125 -4.83 17.63 -17.19
C ASP A 125 -4.83 17.88 -18.71
N SER A 126 -3.88 18.69 -19.20
CA SER A 126 -3.82 19.04 -20.63
C SER A 126 -3.52 17.85 -21.55
N TYR A 127 -2.81 16.85 -21.04
CA TYR A 127 -2.55 15.64 -21.81
C TYR A 127 -3.81 14.80 -21.95
N PHE A 128 -4.61 14.66 -20.88
CA PHE A 128 -5.89 13.96 -20.91
C PHE A 128 -6.96 14.73 -21.70
N GLU A 129 -6.97 16.06 -21.65
CA GLU A 129 -7.86 16.90 -22.46
C GLU A 129 -7.62 16.72 -23.97
N ASN A 130 -6.39 16.42 -24.37
CA ASN A 130 -6.00 16.18 -25.75
C ASN A 130 -5.99 14.71 -26.16
N SER A 131 -6.29 13.78 -25.25
CA SER A 131 -6.36 12.36 -25.53
C SER A 131 -7.72 11.98 -26.14
N GLU A 132 -7.69 11.19 -27.22
CA GLU A 132 -8.89 10.58 -27.83
C GLU A 132 -9.22 9.20 -27.23
N LYS A 133 -8.36 8.66 -26.35
CA LYS A 133 -8.46 7.27 -25.86
C LYS A 133 -8.96 7.19 -24.42
N VAL A 134 -8.45 8.06 -23.54
CA VAL A 134 -8.75 8.05 -22.12
C VAL A 134 -8.98 9.45 -21.60
N SER A 135 -9.93 9.61 -20.69
CA SER A 135 -10.23 10.86 -20.00
C SER A 135 -10.01 10.68 -18.49
N LEU A 136 -9.66 11.76 -17.79
CA LEU A 136 -9.66 11.76 -16.33
C LEU A 136 -11.04 11.42 -15.73
N ASN A 137 -12.12 11.67 -16.49
CA ASN A 137 -13.48 11.32 -16.06
C ASN A 137 -13.76 9.80 -16.16
N ASP A 138 -12.94 9.03 -16.85
CA ASP A 138 -13.05 7.57 -16.90
C ASP A 138 -12.39 6.91 -15.68
N VAL A 139 -11.55 7.66 -14.94
CA VAL A 139 -10.87 7.21 -13.73
C VAL A 139 -11.78 7.37 -12.52
N TRP A 140 -11.73 6.43 -11.59
CA TRP A 140 -12.46 6.48 -10.32
C TRP A 140 -12.32 7.83 -9.62
N ASP A 141 -13.43 8.41 -9.18
CA ASP A 141 -13.46 9.75 -8.59
C ASP A 141 -12.60 9.89 -7.33
N ILE A 142 -12.66 8.92 -6.43
CA ILE A 142 -11.83 8.88 -5.22
C ILE A 142 -10.34 8.96 -5.55
N ASN A 143 -9.91 8.25 -6.59
CA ASN A 143 -8.50 8.20 -6.99
C ASN A 143 -8.07 9.47 -7.73
N ARG A 144 -8.95 10.04 -8.53
CA ARG A 144 -8.73 11.35 -9.14
C ARG A 144 -8.54 12.43 -8.09
N GLN A 145 -9.39 12.45 -7.06
CA GLN A 145 -9.25 13.37 -5.92
C GLN A 145 -7.98 13.12 -5.12
N ALA A 146 -7.49 11.88 -5.06
CA ALA A 146 -6.25 11.54 -4.37
C ALA A 146 -5.03 12.26 -4.95
N TYR A 147 -5.02 12.53 -6.25
CA TYR A 147 -3.89 13.10 -6.98
C TYR A 147 -4.10 14.53 -7.46
N ALA A 148 -5.29 15.10 -7.25
CA ALA A 148 -5.54 16.49 -7.51
C ALA A 148 -5.00 17.36 -6.37
N PHE A 149 -4.32 18.48 -6.70
CA PHE A 149 -3.77 19.39 -5.71
C PHE A 149 -3.89 20.85 -6.17
N ASP A 150 -4.38 21.71 -5.30
CA ASP A 150 -4.44 23.14 -5.51
C ASP A 150 -3.35 23.85 -4.69
N TYR A 151 -2.37 24.40 -5.37
CA TYR A 151 -1.28 25.16 -4.73
C TYR A 151 -1.73 26.43 -4.01
N SER A 152 -2.84 27.03 -4.44
CA SER A 152 -3.32 28.29 -3.84
C SER A 152 -3.93 28.07 -2.45
N SER A 153 -4.68 27.00 -2.29
CA SER A 153 -5.31 26.61 -1.03
C SER A 153 -4.51 25.55 -0.25
N LYS A 154 -3.46 24.98 -0.84
CA LYS A 154 -2.69 23.85 -0.32
C LYS A 154 -3.58 22.66 0.04
N LYS A 155 -4.56 22.33 -0.80
CA LYS A 155 -5.52 21.26 -0.56
C LYS A 155 -5.47 20.19 -1.65
N PHE A 156 -5.60 18.94 -1.21
CA PHE A 156 -5.91 17.83 -2.08
C PHE A 156 -7.40 17.80 -2.47
N GLY A 157 -7.72 17.05 -3.53
CA GLY A 157 -9.10 16.89 -4.01
C GLY A 157 -9.59 18.03 -4.92
N SER A 158 -8.73 18.98 -5.24
CA SER A 158 -9.03 20.10 -6.13
C SER A 158 -7.78 20.57 -6.85
N GLY A 159 -7.94 21.45 -7.84
CA GLY A 159 -6.82 21.99 -8.61
C GLY A 159 -6.42 21.08 -9.78
N LYS A 160 -5.12 20.97 -10.04
CA LYS A 160 -4.57 20.16 -11.13
C LYS A 160 -4.25 18.75 -10.68
N THR A 161 -4.29 17.80 -11.61
CA THR A 161 -4.00 16.38 -11.39
C THR A 161 -2.52 16.11 -11.66
N TYR A 162 -1.77 15.59 -10.66
CA TYR A 162 -0.32 15.39 -10.73
C TYR A 162 0.12 13.94 -10.82
N ALA A 163 -0.80 13.02 -10.68
CA ALA A 163 -0.62 11.61 -11.00
C ALA A 163 -1.97 11.03 -11.42
N VAL A 164 -1.95 9.92 -12.13
CA VAL A 164 -3.16 9.17 -12.50
C VAL A 164 -3.05 7.77 -11.98
N LEU A 165 -4.13 7.25 -11.44
CA LEU A 165 -4.22 5.88 -10.93
C LEU A 165 -3.73 4.87 -11.98
N LYS A 166 -2.96 3.89 -11.54
CA LYS A 166 -2.56 2.73 -12.32
C LYS A 166 -3.53 1.58 -12.12
N ASP A 167 -3.75 1.23 -10.88
CA ASP A 167 -4.69 0.21 -10.38
C ASP A 167 -4.95 0.48 -8.89
N TRP A 168 -6.00 -0.13 -8.31
CA TRP A 168 -6.29 0.05 -6.90
C TRP A 168 -7.12 -1.09 -6.29
N THR A 169 -7.22 -1.08 -4.97
CA THR A 169 -8.11 -1.90 -4.16
C THR A 169 -8.31 -1.24 -2.81
N THR A 170 -9.27 -1.70 -2.01
CA THR A 170 -9.23 -1.49 -0.57
C THR A 170 -8.17 -2.40 0.03
N ASP A 171 -7.23 -1.84 0.80
CA ASP A 171 -6.04 -2.56 1.28
C ASP A 171 -6.25 -3.24 2.63
N SER A 172 -7.33 -2.92 3.33
CA SER A 172 -7.54 -3.28 4.72
C SER A 172 -8.79 -4.13 4.94
N MET A 173 -9.22 -4.90 3.94
CA MET A 173 -10.31 -5.86 4.16
C MET A 173 -9.86 -6.96 5.13
N LEU A 174 -10.78 -7.44 5.96
CA LEU A 174 -10.55 -8.56 6.85
C LEU A 174 -10.68 -9.88 6.07
N LEU A 175 -9.55 -10.52 5.82
CA LEU A 175 -9.47 -11.83 5.19
C LEU A 175 -9.39 -12.90 6.27
N TYR A 176 -10.14 -14.00 6.14
CA TYR A 176 -10.14 -15.06 7.14
C TYR A 176 -10.20 -16.46 6.53
N ASN A 177 -9.56 -17.42 7.18
CA ASN A 177 -9.57 -18.83 6.79
C ASN A 177 -10.69 -19.58 7.52
N ARG A 178 -11.83 -19.81 6.85
CA ARG A 178 -13.01 -20.47 7.40
C ARG A 178 -12.72 -21.81 8.07
N LYS A 179 -11.73 -22.56 7.58
CA LYS A 179 -11.34 -23.87 8.14
C LYS A 179 -10.84 -23.80 9.59
N LEU A 180 -10.49 -22.61 10.08
CA LEU A 180 -9.98 -22.40 11.44
C LEU A 180 -11.07 -21.99 12.44
N PHE A 181 -12.30 -21.77 11.97
CA PHE A 181 -13.45 -21.32 12.76
C PHE A 181 -14.41 -22.48 13.07
N THR A 182 -15.11 -22.39 14.18
CA THR A 182 -16.29 -23.23 14.43
C THR A 182 -17.51 -22.70 13.68
N PRO A 183 -18.58 -23.51 13.50
CA PRO A 183 -19.82 -23.00 12.87
C PRO A 183 -20.43 -21.79 13.59
N GLU A 184 -20.35 -21.74 14.92
CA GLU A 184 -20.83 -20.63 15.74
C GLU A 184 -20.03 -19.34 15.49
N GLN A 185 -18.71 -19.46 15.39
CA GLN A 185 -17.82 -18.33 15.07
C GLN A 185 -18.05 -17.84 13.64
N LEU A 186 -18.26 -18.75 12.67
CA LEU A 186 -18.63 -18.39 11.31
C LEU A 186 -19.96 -17.63 11.26
N ALA A 187 -20.97 -18.07 12.04
CA ALA A 187 -22.24 -17.36 12.12
C ALA A 187 -22.12 -15.93 12.66
N ILE A 188 -21.06 -15.61 13.39
CA ILE A 188 -20.77 -14.24 13.85
C ILE A 188 -20.11 -13.42 12.72
N ILE A 189 -18.98 -13.92 12.18
CA ILE A 189 -18.17 -13.15 11.20
C ILE A 189 -18.84 -13.07 9.82
N GLU A 190 -19.73 -13.98 9.48
CA GLU A 190 -20.44 -14.05 8.20
C GLU A 190 -21.88 -13.52 8.28
N LYS A 191 -22.25 -12.92 9.41
CA LYS A 191 -23.58 -12.34 9.54
C LYS A 191 -23.75 -11.20 8.52
N ASP A 192 -24.77 -11.35 7.69
CA ASP A 192 -25.17 -10.41 6.64
C ASP A 192 -26.64 -10.02 6.93
N SER A 193 -26.83 -8.90 7.61
CA SER A 193 -28.15 -8.51 8.11
C SER A 193 -29.04 -7.87 7.05
N ASP A 194 -28.45 -7.26 6.02
CA ASP A 194 -29.19 -6.59 4.94
C ASP A 194 -29.28 -7.42 3.65
N GLY A 195 -28.56 -8.56 3.60
CA GLY A 195 -28.61 -9.51 2.49
C GLY A 195 -27.86 -9.01 1.24
N ASP A 196 -26.94 -8.07 1.40
CA ASP A 196 -26.19 -7.51 0.29
C ASP A 196 -25.06 -8.44 -0.20
N GLY A 197 -24.74 -9.51 0.56
CA GLY A 197 -23.71 -10.52 0.29
C GLY A 197 -22.33 -10.14 0.82
N MET A 198 -22.26 -9.09 1.67
CA MET A 198 -21.11 -8.78 2.50
C MET A 198 -21.46 -8.98 3.96
N PRO A 199 -20.57 -9.59 4.76
CA PRO A 199 -20.75 -9.64 6.20
C PRO A 199 -20.84 -8.25 6.83
N ASP A 200 -21.74 -8.07 7.81
CA ASP A 200 -21.77 -6.90 8.66
C ASP A 200 -20.36 -6.68 9.28
N PRO A 201 -19.88 -5.43 9.45
CA PRO A 201 -18.64 -5.18 10.18
C PRO A 201 -18.75 -5.68 11.63
N LEU A 202 -17.76 -6.43 12.09
CA LEU A 202 -17.65 -6.79 13.50
C LEU A 202 -17.43 -5.52 14.35
N SER A 203 -18.09 -5.42 15.50
CA SER A 203 -17.67 -4.46 16.51
C SER A 203 -16.30 -4.85 17.09
N PHE A 204 -15.58 -3.90 17.69
CA PHE A 204 -14.31 -4.20 18.37
C PHE A 204 -14.47 -5.27 19.46
N ASP A 205 -15.58 -5.28 20.18
CA ASP A 205 -15.87 -6.30 21.21
C ASP A 205 -16.09 -7.70 20.57
N GLU A 206 -16.83 -7.79 19.47
CA GLU A 206 -17.03 -9.06 18.74
C GLU A 206 -15.71 -9.55 18.14
N PHE A 207 -14.90 -8.64 17.57
CA PHE A 207 -13.60 -8.97 17.00
C PHE A 207 -12.60 -9.45 18.09
N GLU A 208 -12.54 -8.74 19.22
CA GLU A 208 -11.68 -9.13 20.35
C GLU A 208 -12.07 -10.51 20.91
N THR A 209 -13.38 -10.78 21.02
CA THR A 209 -13.88 -12.08 21.46
C THR A 209 -13.45 -13.18 20.52
N LEU A 210 -13.62 -13.01 19.21
CA LEU A 210 -13.14 -13.95 18.21
C LEU A 210 -11.61 -14.13 18.29
N CYS A 211 -10.85 -13.07 18.50
CA CYS A 211 -9.40 -13.16 18.64
C CYS A 211 -8.99 -14.00 19.87
N LYS A 212 -9.67 -13.84 21.01
CA LYS A 212 -9.42 -14.65 22.22
C LYS A 212 -9.71 -16.12 21.99
N ASP A 213 -10.78 -16.44 21.27
CA ASP A 213 -11.20 -17.83 21.04
C ASP A 213 -10.35 -18.54 19.97
N LEU A 214 -9.82 -17.78 18.98
CA LEU A 214 -9.11 -18.33 17.86
C LEU A 214 -7.60 -18.49 18.09
N VAL A 215 -7.00 -17.78 19.05
CA VAL A 215 -5.58 -17.98 19.37
C VAL A 215 -5.38 -19.31 20.07
N LYS A 216 -4.46 -20.14 19.53
CA LYS A 216 -4.16 -21.46 20.14
C LYS A 216 -2.69 -21.55 20.49
N LYS A 217 -2.42 -22.16 21.64
CA LYS A 217 -1.06 -22.38 22.14
C LYS A 217 -0.82 -23.85 22.53
N SER A 218 0.40 -24.29 22.36
CA SER A 218 0.90 -25.55 22.91
C SER A 218 2.09 -25.23 23.82
N GLY A 219 1.85 -25.25 25.12
CA GLY A 219 2.79 -24.68 26.10
C GLY A 219 2.94 -23.18 25.87
N ASN A 220 4.17 -22.72 25.68
CA ASN A 220 4.50 -21.32 25.42
C ASN A 220 4.63 -20.98 23.91
N VAL A 221 4.15 -21.83 23.03
CA VAL A 221 4.27 -21.61 21.56
C VAL A 221 2.90 -21.42 20.97
N ILE A 222 2.70 -20.32 20.24
CA ILE A 222 1.50 -20.12 19.44
C ILE A 222 1.50 -21.12 18.29
N THR A 223 0.43 -21.89 18.19
CA THR A 223 0.20 -22.88 17.13
C THR A 223 -0.81 -22.38 16.10
N GLN A 224 -1.65 -21.43 16.49
CA GLN A 224 -2.58 -20.70 15.62
C GLN A 224 -2.68 -19.26 16.10
N TYR A 225 -2.38 -18.33 15.22
CA TYR A 225 -2.63 -16.90 15.41
C TYR A 225 -4.11 -16.60 15.15
N SER A 226 -4.70 -15.73 15.95
CA SER A 226 -6.07 -15.28 15.70
C SER A 226 -6.13 -14.17 14.66
N PHE A 227 -5.25 -13.17 14.79
CA PHE A 227 -5.14 -12.04 13.89
C PHE A 227 -3.70 -11.56 13.76
N LEU A 228 -3.28 -11.29 12.54
CA LEU A 228 -2.02 -10.62 12.24
C LEU A 228 -2.27 -9.47 11.26
N PRO A 229 -1.59 -8.34 11.40
CA PRO A 229 -1.65 -7.29 10.40
C PRO A 229 -0.97 -7.78 9.12
N GLY A 230 -1.58 -7.62 7.97
CA GLY A 230 -0.99 -8.04 6.70
C GLY A 230 0.02 -7.04 6.18
N LEU A 231 -0.31 -5.76 6.33
CA LEU A 231 0.51 -4.60 6.00
C LEU A 231 1.38 -4.18 7.19
N ALA A 232 2.18 -3.12 7.00
CA ALA A 232 2.86 -2.48 8.11
C ALA A 232 1.84 -2.04 9.17
N GLU A 233 2.16 -2.25 10.44
CA GLU A 233 1.22 -2.07 11.56
C GLU A 233 0.64 -0.66 11.63
N ALA A 234 1.42 0.35 11.32
CA ALA A 234 0.94 1.72 11.31
C ALA A 234 -0.25 1.91 10.37
N LYS A 235 -0.23 1.30 9.18
CA LYS A 235 -1.36 1.34 8.24
C LYS A 235 -2.59 0.64 8.80
N VAL A 236 -2.40 -0.50 9.46
CA VAL A 236 -3.50 -1.26 10.07
C VAL A 236 -4.02 -0.54 11.31
N LEU A 237 -3.15 0.05 12.13
CA LEU A 237 -3.56 0.90 13.25
C LEU A 237 -4.43 2.06 12.78
N GLU A 238 -4.06 2.70 11.66
CA GLU A 238 -4.87 3.78 11.09
C GLU A 238 -6.27 3.30 10.70
N GLN A 239 -6.39 2.08 10.14
CA GLN A 239 -7.70 1.50 9.84
C GLN A 239 -8.57 1.38 11.11
N PHE A 240 -8.00 0.94 12.24
CA PHE A 240 -8.73 0.87 13.50
C PHE A 240 -9.12 2.26 14.02
N ILE A 241 -8.24 3.25 13.91
CA ILE A 241 -8.50 4.64 14.30
C ILE A 241 -9.63 5.23 13.43
N THR A 242 -9.57 5.06 12.11
CA THR A 242 -10.61 5.53 11.18
C THR A 242 -11.97 4.87 11.46
N ASN A 243 -12.00 3.56 11.73
CA ASN A 243 -13.22 2.82 12.05
C ASN A 243 -13.71 3.03 13.49
N ALA A 244 -12.94 3.73 14.30
CA ALA A 244 -13.40 4.27 15.58
C ALA A 244 -14.02 5.67 15.45
N GLY A 245 -14.04 6.25 14.25
CA GLY A 245 -14.51 7.61 14.00
C GLY A 245 -13.47 8.69 14.35
N GLU A 246 -12.20 8.29 14.49
CA GLU A 246 -11.09 9.16 14.84
C GLU A 246 -10.16 9.37 13.64
N CYS A 247 -9.16 10.24 13.77
CA CYS A 247 -8.15 10.51 12.73
C CYS A 247 -6.75 10.62 13.35
N TRP A 248 -5.72 10.40 12.53
CA TRP A 248 -4.32 10.50 12.93
C TRP A 248 -3.86 11.92 13.14
N PHE A 249 -4.40 12.84 12.35
CA PHE A 249 -4.00 14.23 12.31
C PHE A 249 -5.19 15.15 12.57
N LYS A 250 -4.94 16.22 13.25
CA LYS A 250 -5.88 17.33 13.42
C LYS A 250 -5.94 18.18 12.14
N ASN A 251 -6.93 19.05 12.03
CA ASN A 251 -7.12 19.91 10.85
C ASN A 251 -5.93 20.83 10.53
N ASP A 252 -5.08 21.09 11.50
CA ASP A 252 -3.86 21.88 11.34
C ASP A 252 -2.63 21.04 11.01
N TYR A 253 -2.83 19.77 10.69
CA TYR A 253 -1.81 18.75 10.42
C TYR A 253 -0.98 18.33 11.65
N SER A 254 -1.29 18.82 12.85
CA SER A 254 -0.67 18.28 14.06
C SER A 254 -1.16 16.87 14.36
N SER A 255 -0.36 16.11 15.08
CA SER A 255 -0.70 14.76 15.52
C SER A 255 -1.93 14.75 16.42
N ASN A 256 -2.72 13.68 16.40
CA ASN A 256 -3.89 13.47 17.27
C ASN A 256 -3.67 12.33 18.28
N PHE A 257 -2.45 11.85 18.45
CA PHE A 257 -2.14 10.78 19.43
C PHE A 257 -2.20 11.25 20.89
N ASP A 258 -2.30 12.56 21.14
CA ASP A 258 -2.60 13.13 22.46
C ASP A 258 -4.08 12.97 22.87
N SER A 259 -4.97 12.68 21.92
CA SER A 259 -6.39 12.44 22.17
C SER A 259 -6.61 11.14 22.96
N LYS A 260 -7.42 11.21 24.02
CA LYS A 260 -7.78 10.02 24.81
C LYS A 260 -8.51 8.96 23.95
N ALA A 261 -9.35 9.39 23.03
CA ALA A 261 -10.08 8.50 22.14
C ALA A 261 -9.13 7.71 21.23
N VAL A 262 -8.12 8.38 20.64
CA VAL A 262 -7.09 7.73 19.84
C VAL A 262 -6.23 6.79 20.69
N GLN A 263 -5.82 7.22 21.91
CA GLN A 263 -5.06 6.36 22.84
C GLN A 263 -5.80 5.07 23.20
N ASP A 264 -7.12 5.13 23.37
CA ASP A 264 -7.93 3.95 23.67
C ASP A 264 -7.97 2.97 22.50
N VAL A 265 -8.04 3.47 21.26
CA VAL A 265 -7.95 2.63 20.05
C VAL A 265 -6.55 2.04 19.88
N VAL A 266 -5.50 2.82 20.10
CA VAL A 266 -4.11 2.35 20.08
C VAL A 266 -3.92 1.22 21.09
N LYS A 267 -4.38 1.43 22.34
CA LYS A 267 -4.33 0.40 23.39
C LYS A 267 -5.08 -0.86 23.00
N TYR A 268 -6.27 -0.72 22.42
CA TYR A 268 -7.08 -1.84 21.92
C TYR A 268 -6.33 -2.63 20.86
N TYR A 269 -5.87 -1.98 19.79
CA TYR A 269 -5.17 -2.60 18.68
C TYR A 269 -3.92 -3.36 19.11
N TYR A 270 -3.06 -2.72 19.90
CA TYR A 270 -1.86 -3.38 20.42
C TYR A 270 -2.18 -4.49 21.44
N GLY A 271 -3.33 -4.42 22.13
CA GLY A 271 -3.84 -5.51 22.93
C GLY A 271 -4.12 -6.76 22.10
N ILE A 272 -4.73 -6.59 20.91
CA ILE A 272 -4.94 -7.70 19.95
C ILE A 272 -3.60 -8.27 19.46
N LEU A 273 -2.63 -7.42 19.12
CA LEU A 273 -1.29 -7.89 18.72
C LEU A 273 -0.59 -8.63 19.85
N GLY A 274 -0.70 -8.16 21.09
CA GLY A 274 -0.13 -8.80 22.28
C GLY A 274 -0.70 -10.20 22.55
N MET A 275 -1.99 -10.44 22.29
CA MET A 275 -2.58 -11.79 22.38
C MET A 275 -1.89 -12.78 21.42
N ASN A 276 -1.44 -12.31 20.29
CA ASN A 276 -0.74 -13.06 19.26
C ASN A 276 0.79 -13.04 19.43
N GLU A 277 1.30 -12.50 20.54
CA GLU A 277 2.75 -12.38 20.82
C GLU A 277 3.53 -11.70 19.70
N VAL A 278 2.86 -10.78 18.96
CA VAL A 278 3.52 -9.93 17.97
C VAL A 278 4.42 -8.95 18.72
N ASN A 279 5.71 -9.04 18.48
CA ASN A 279 6.73 -8.22 19.15
C ASN A 279 7.63 -7.47 18.17
N ASN A 280 7.36 -7.58 16.88
CA ASN A 280 8.09 -6.93 15.81
C ASN A 280 7.11 -6.41 14.77
N THR A 281 7.05 -5.10 14.62
CA THR A 281 6.11 -4.39 13.78
C THR A 281 6.62 -4.14 12.34
N GLY A 282 7.80 -4.56 11.99
CA GLY A 282 8.39 -4.35 10.64
C GLY A 282 8.29 -5.55 9.69
N SER A 283 7.48 -6.57 10.03
CA SER A 283 7.41 -7.81 9.25
C SER A 283 6.12 -7.92 8.45
N THR A 284 6.18 -8.54 7.27
CA THR A 284 4.97 -9.00 6.58
C THR A 284 4.52 -10.35 7.15
N PHE A 285 3.23 -10.50 7.41
CA PHE A 285 2.65 -11.71 7.98
C PHE A 285 1.89 -12.56 6.96
N TYR A 286 1.81 -12.14 5.70
CA TYR A 286 1.15 -12.89 4.63
C TYR A 286 1.61 -14.36 4.52
N PRO A 287 2.91 -14.70 4.64
CA PRO A 287 3.35 -16.10 4.59
C PRO A 287 2.79 -16.96 5.71
N ILE A 288 2.53 -16.41 6.89
CA ILE A 288 1.94 -17.15 8.03
C ILE A 288 0.46 -17.45 7.73
N PHE A 289 -0.26 -16.50 7.18
CA PHE A 289 -1.64 -16.71 6.75
C PHE A 289 -1.72 -17.70 5.59
N ALA A 290 -0.87 -17.59 4.58
CA ALA A 290 -0.79 -18.53 3.46
C ALA A 290 -0.49 -19.98 3.88
N GLN A 291 0.21 -20.17 5.01
CA GLN A 291 0.44 -21.50 5.60
C GLN A 291 -0.75 -22.04 6.42
N GLY A 292 -1.87 -21.30 6.49
CA GLY A 292 -3.03 -21.69 7.28
C GLY A 292 -2.81 -21.63 8.80
N LYS A 293 -1.83 -20.85 9.28
CA LYS A 293 -1.50 -20.73 10.70
C LYS A 293 -2.07 -19.49 11.37
N CYS A 294 -2.76 -18.64 10.62
CA CYS A 294 -3.43 -17.44 11.10
C CYS A 294 -4.90 -17.46 10.68
N ALA A 295 -5.80 -17.15 11.60
CA ALA A 295 -7.24 -17.19 11.32
C ALA A 295 -7.71 -15.97 10.53
N MET A 296 -7.20 -14.78 10.86
CA MET A 296 -7.60 -13.51 10.25
C MET A 296 -6.38 -12.65 9.94
N ILE A 297 -6.44 -11.92 8.81
CA ILE A 297 -5.40 -10.97 8.39
C ILE A 297 -6.05 -9.80 7.66
N MET A 298 -5.43 -8.62 7.67
CA MET A 298 -5.84 -7.51 6.81
C MET A 298 -5.11 -7.58 5.48
N GLY A 299 -5.83 -7.29 4.38
CA GLY A 299 -5.22 -7.29 3.05
C GLY A 299 -6.12 -6.76 1.96
N GLY A 300 -5.52 -6.49 0.81
CA GLY A 300 -6.17 -6.08 -0.43
C GLY A 300 -6.37 -7.25 -1.40
N LEU A 301 -7.05 -6.98 -2.50
CA LEU A 301 -7.32 -7.99 -3.53
C LEU A 301 -6.02 -8.58 -4.12
N TYR A 302 -4.96 -7.76 -4.25
CA TYR A 302 -3.65 -8.15 -4.78
C TYR A 302 -2.95 -9.28 -4.02
N CYS A 303 -3.27 -9.48 -2.74
CA CYS A 303 -2.58 -10.52 -1.95
C CYS A 303 -3.24 -11.90 -2.04
N ILE A 304 -4.46 -11.99 -2.61
CA ILE A 304 -5.22 -13.25 -2.66
C ILE A 304 -4.50 -14.32 -3.48
N ASP A 305 -3.88 -13.94 -4.59
CA ASP A 305 -3.15 -14.89 -5.44
C ASP A 305 -1.88 -15.46 -4.77
N SER A 306 -1.38 -14.83 -3.71
CA SER A 306 -0.25 -15.36 -2.94
C SER A 306 -0.67 -16.40 -1.91
N TYR A 307 -1.98 -16.65 -1.75
CA TYR A 307 -2.50 -17.65 -0.82
C TYR A 307 -2.77 -18.97 -1.53
N ASN A 308 -2.55 -20.08 -0.82
CA ASN A 308 -2.91 -21.41 -1.31
C ASN A 308 -4.42 -21.63 -1.13
N LEU A 309 -5.22 -21.17 -2.11
CA LEU A 309 -6.68 -21.26 -2.06
C LEU A 309 -7.20 -22.70 -2.16
N ASP A 310 -6.40 -23.67 -2.62
CA ASP A 310 -6.77 -25.09 -2.64
C ASP A 310 -6.85 -25.65 -1.21
N ASP A 311 -5.97 -25.19 -0.33
CA ASP A 311 -5.90 -25.61 1.07
C ASP A 311 -6.69 -24.67 2.01
N MET A 312 -7.06 -23.49 1.57
CA MET A 312 -7.74 -22.46 2.35
C MET A 312 -9.17 -22.22 1.85
N ASP A 313 -10.10 -22.12 2.77
CA ASP A 313 -11.45 -21.60 2.48
C ASP A 313 -11.50 -20.12 2.88
N LEU A 314 -11.23 -19.24 1.91
CA LEU A 314 -11.06 -17.81 2.14
C LEU A 314 -12.40 -17.08 2.25
N GLY A 315 -12.63 -16.46 3.40
CA GLY A 315 -13.69 -15.49 3.64
C GLY A 315 -13.15 -14.06 3.56
N ILE A 316 -14.04 -13.12 3.23
CA ILE A 316 -13.76 -11.68 3.13
C ILE A 316 -14.86 -10.93 3.86
N ALA A 317 -14.50 -10.05 4.78
CA ALA A 317 -15.38 -9.18 5.54
C ALA A 317 -14.84 -7.75 5.59
N TYR A 318 -15.68 -6.83 6.04
CA TYR A 318 -15.23 -5.47 6.34
C TYR A 318 -14.26 -5.44 7.53
N PRO A 319 -13.32 -4.47 7.59
CA PRO A 319 -12.52 -4.24 8.79
C PRO A 319 -13.42 -3.88 9.98
N PRO A 320 -13.03 -4.28 11.22
CA PRO A 320 -13.85 -4.06 12.41
C PRO A 320 -14.10 -2.57 12.68
N VAL A 321 -15.24 -2.27 13.30
CA VAL A 321 -15.67 -0.92 13.71
C VAL A 321 -15.74 -0.83 15.23
N LYS A 322 -15.65 0.38 15.79
CA LYS A 322 -15.67 0.57 17.24
C LYS A 322 -16.97 0.07 17.88
N GLU A 323 -18.09 0.46 17.31
CA GLU A 323 -19.40 0.13 17.86
C GLU A 323 -20.27 -0.55 16.80
N LYS A 324 -21.12 -1.48 17.24
CA LYS A 324 -22.04 -2.19 16.35
C LYS A 324 -22.96 -1.25 15.60
N GLY A 325 -23.05 -1.45 14.29
CA GLY A 325 -23.88 -0.64 13.40
C GLY A 325 -23.17 0.60 12.85
N MET A 326 -21.94 0.85 13.21
CA MET A 326 -21.12 1.83 12.50
C MET A 326 -20.79 1.32 11.10
N GLU A 327 -20.70 2.25 10.14
CA GLU A 327 -20.20 1.96 8.81
C GLU A 327 -18.70 1.72 8.85
N SER A 328 -18.25 0.63 8.23
CA SER A 328 -16.83 0.40 8.04
C SER A 328 -16.32 1.21 6.84
N LYS A 329 -15.16 1.81 7.02
CA LYS A 329 -14.48 2.65 6.02
C LYS A 329 -13.12 2.03 5.67
N PRO A 330 -13.11 1.01 4.80
CA PRO A 330 -11.85 0.41 4.38
C PRO A 330 -10.97 1.48 3.73
N TYR A 331 -9.72 1.61 4.17
CA TYR A 331 -8.83 2.55 3.53
C TYR A 331 -8.15 1.95 2.30
N THR A 332 -7.69 2.82 1.42
CA THR A 332 -6.80 2.48 0.32
C THR A 332 -5.50 3.25 0.44
N THR A 333 -4.39 2.50 0.52
CA THR A 333 -3.04 3.01 0.32
C THR A 333 -2.51 2.63 -1.04
N GLY A 334 -3.10 1.59 -1.63
CA GLY A 334 -2.68 0.96 -2.87
C GLY A 334 -3.17 1.66 -4.13
N CYS A 335 -3.59 2.91 -4.03
CA CYS A 335 -3.75 3.78 -5.18
C CYS A 335 -2.38 4.11 -5.76
N VAL A 336 -1.71 3.12 -6.35
CA VAL A 336 -0.46 3.41 -7.06
C VAL A 336 -0.80 4.13 -8.36
N GLY A 337 -0.27 5.33 -8.52
CA GLY A 337 -0.43 6.12 -9.73
C GLY A 337 0.84 6.23 -10.54
N PHE A 338 0.69 6.70 -11.77
CA PHE A 338 1.78 7.22 -12.60
C PHE A 338 1.87 8.73 -12.40
N ALA A 339 3.03 9.20 -11.96
CA ALA A 339 3.40 10.60 -12.02
C ALA A 339 4.47 10.82 -13.10
N MET A 340 4.50 12.02 -13.67
CA MET A 340 5.45 12.42 -14.69
C MET A 340 6.36 13.53 -14.17
N SER A 341 7.66 13.47 -14.47
CA SER A 341 8.61 14.52 -14.09
C SER A 341 8.31 15.81 -14.86
N SER A 342 8.19 16.94 -14.14
CA SER A 342 8.08 18.26 -14.74
C SER A 342 9.32 18.63 -15.59
N ARG A 343 10.45 17.95 -15.34
CA ARG A 343 11.73 18.16 -16.04
C ARG A 343 11.93 17.22 -17.22
N SER A 344 11.06 16.23 -17.44
CA SER A 344 11.16 15.32 -18.58
C SER A 344 11.25 16.10 -19.89
N LYS A 345 12.13 15.66 -20.78
CA LYS A 345 12.30 16.21 -22.14
C LYS A 345 11.47 15.45 -23.18
N VAL A 346 10.80 14.36 -22.75
CA VAL A 346 10.04 13.45 -23.61
C VAL A 346 8.60 13.28 -23.13
N LYS A 347 8.00 14.36 -22.61
CA LYS A 347 6.69 14.34 -21.95
C LYS A 347 5.57 13.73 -22.80
N ASP A 348 5.52 14.04 -24.09
CA ASP A 348 4.48 13.49 -24.99
C ASP A 348 4.66 11.96 -25.16
N ALA A 349 5.89 11.49 -25.27
CA ALA A 349 6.17 10.05 -25.32
C ALA A 349 5.88 9.37 -23.97
N ALA A 350 6.18 10.03 -22.86
CA ALA A 350 5.88 9.58 -21.51
C ALA A 350 4.37 9.46 -21.29
N PHE A 351 3.59 10.45 -21.76
CA PHE A 351 2.14 10.37 -21.68
C PHE A 351 1.56 9.27 -22.56
N LYS A 352 2.09 9.04 -23.77
CA LYS A 352 1.66 7.89 -24.62
C LYS A 352 1.86 6.55 -23.92
N PHE A 353 2.91 6.40 -23.11
CA PHE A 353 3.09 5.20 -22.29
C PHE A 353 2.02 5.10 -21.20
N ILE A 354 1.73 6.19 -20.48
CA ILE A 354 0.66 6.23 -19.45
C ILE A 354 -0.70 5.91 -20.10
N GLU A 355 -1.06 6.57 -21.19
CA GLU A 355 -2.30 6.37 -21.94
C GLU A 355 -2.47 4.92 -22.39
N TRP A 356 -1.42 4.32 -22.98
CA TRP A 356 -1.42 2.93 -23.40
C TRP A 356 -1.59 1.97 -22.22
N TYR A 357 -0.94 2.26 -21.09
CA TYR A 357 -1.09 1.46 -19.90
C TYR A 357 -2.54 1.45 -19.42
N LEU A 358 -3.15 2.62 -19.30
CA LEU A 358 -4.52 2.75 -18.81
C LEU A 358 -5.53 2.06 -19.73
N GLU A 359 -5.38 2.20 -21.03
CA GLU A 359 -6.32 1.64 -22.00
C GLU A 359 -6.07 0.15 -22.27
N TYR A 360 -4.86 -0.21 -22.63
CA TYR A 360 -4.53 -1.54 -23.10
C TYR A 360 -4.18 -2.51 -21.97
N PHE A 361 -3.19 -2.15 -21.18
CA PHE A 361 -2.72 -3.00 -20.09
C PHE A 361 -3.75 -3.08 -18.95
N GLY A 362 -4.50 -2.00 -18.71
CA GLY A 362 -5.60 -1.98 -17.74
C GLY A 362 -6.74 -2.96 -18.07
N LYS A 363 -7.07 -3.15 -19.35
CA LYS A 363 -8.02 -4.20 -19.76
C LYS A 363 -7.49 -5.61 -19.45
N LYS A 364 -6.23 -5.86 -19.78
CA LYS A 364 -5.58 -7.13 -19.47
C LYS A 364 -5.55 -7.42 -17.97
N GLN A 365 -5.22 -6.43 -17.15
CA GLN A 365 -5.26 -6.57 -15.68
C GLN A 365 -6.67 -6.86 -15.16
N ALA A 366 -7.70 -6.24 -15.76
CA ALA A 366 -9.09 -6.51 -15.41
C ALA A 366 -9.50 -7.97 -15.69
N GLU A 367 -8.99 -8.58 -16.77
CA GLU A 367 -9.21 -10.01 -17.07
C GLU A 367 -8.56 -10.93 -16.02
N GLU A 368 -7.45 -10.51 -15.43
CA GLU A 368 -6.71 -11.27 -14.41
C GLU A 368 -7.29 -11.11 -12.98
N CYS A 369 -8.13 -10.09 -12.74
CA CYS A 369 -8.82 -9.83 -11.47
C CYS A 369 -7.92 -9.60 -10.23
N ASN A 370 -6.71 -9.10 -10.40
CA ASN A 370 -5.79 -8.94 -9.27
C ASN A 370 -5.99 -7.61 -8.51
N ASN A 371 -6.31 -6.53 -9.23
CA ASN A 371 -6.68 -5.22 -8.71
C ASN A 371 -7.73 -4.61 -9.63
N PHE A 372 -8.45 -3.60 -9.12
CA PHE A 372 -9.38 -2.84 -9.96
C PHE A 372 -8.59 -1.97 -10.95
N PRO A 373 -8.96 -1.99 -12.24
CA PRO A 373 -8.31 -1.16 -13.24
C PRO A 373 -8.58 0.32 -12.97
N ALA A 374 -7.66 1.17 -13.42
CA ALA A 374 -7.80 2.62 -13.28
C ALA A 374 -9.06 3.17 -13.97
N ILE A 375 -9.41 2.62 -15.11
CA ILE A 375 -10.61 3.00 -15.86
C ILE A 375 -11.81 2.23 -15.29
N GLU A 376 -12.71 2.96 -14.64
CA GLU A 376 -13.82 2.39 -13.86
C GLU A 376 -14.70 1.42 -14.66
N LYS A 377 -15.04 1.76 -15.90
CA LYS A 377 -15.90 0.92 -16.74
C LYS A 377 -15.35 -0.49 -16.98
N TYR A 378 -14.02 -0.68 -17.02
CA TYR A 378 -13.42 -2.01 -17.20
C TYR A 378 -13.68 -2.95 -16.03
N THR A 379 -13.99 -2.41 -14.86
CA THR A 379 -14.42 -3.22 -13.72
C THR A 379 -15.71 -3.98 -14.04
N GLN A 380 -16.73 -3.31 -14.56
CA GLN A 380 -18.02 -3.95 -14.89
C GLN A 380 -17.97 -4.70 -16.22
N GLU A 381 -17.35 -4.12 -17.24
CA GLU A 381 -17.34 -4.69 -18.58
C GLU A 381 -16.47 -5.95 -18.70
N ILE A 382 -15.40 -6.04 -17.89
CA ILE A 382 -14.39 -7.09 -17.98
C ILE A 382 -14.25 -7.86 -16.68
N MET A 383 -13.79 -7.20 -15.61
CA MET A 383 -13.36 -7.84 -14.36
C MET A 383 -14.49 -8.61 -13.68
N LEU A 384 -15.65 -7.98 -13.52
CA LEU A 384 -16.83 -8.55 -12.86
C LEU A 384 -17.81 -9.21 -13.83
N ASN A 385 -17.49 -9.25 -15.11
CA ASN A 385 -18.34 -9.85 -16.12
C ASN A 385 -18.11 -11.38 -16.20
N PRO A 386 -19.10 -12.23 -15.82
CA PRO A 386 -18.96 -13.68 -15.84
C PRO A 386 -18.81 -14.27 -17.25
N GLU A 387 -19.17 -13.51 -18.30
CA GLU A 387 -18.94 -13.93 -19.67
C GLU A 387 -17.48 -13.76 -20.10
N VAL A 388 -16.72 -12.86 -19.46
CA VAL A 388 -15.30 -12.63 -19.68
C VAL A 388 -14.47 -13.38 -18.65
N ASN A 389 -14.68 -13.11 -17.37
CA ASN A 389 -13.98 -13.75 -16.27
C ASN A 389 -14.65 -15.09 -15.91
N LYS A 390 -14.06 -16.18 -16.37
CA LYS A 390 -14.57 -17.54 -16.14
C LYS A 390 -14.13 -18.16 -14.81
N ASN A 391 -13.23 -17.52 -14.05
CA ASN A 391 -12.82 -18.00 -12.74
C ASN A 391 -13.83 -17.58 -11.68
N ALA A 392 -14.77 -18.48 -11.33
CA ALA A 392 -15.85 -18.20 -10.38
C ALA A 392 -15.35 -17.78 -8.99
N THR A 393 -14.23 -18.34 -8.52
CA THR A 393 -13.64 -17.99 -7.22
C THR A 393 -13.08 -16.57 -7.23
N ARG A 394 -12.29 -16.22 -8.24
CA ARG A 394 -11.77 -14.85 -8.40
C ARG A 394 -12.88 -13.84 -8.55
N LEU A 395 -13.89 -14.16 -9.36
CA LEU A 395 -15.07 -13.32 -9.55
C LEU A 395 -15.82 -13.08 -8.23
N ALA A 396 -15.99 -14.11 -7.40
CA ALA A 396 -16.64 -13.99 -6.10
C ALA A 396 -15.84 -13.08 -5.15
N HIS A 397 -14.52 -13.23 -5.11
CA HIS A 397 -13.65 -12.37 -4.31
C HIS A 397 -13.67 -10.92 -4.81
N ALA A 398 -13.52 -10.70 -6.12
CA ALA A 398 -13.55 -9.38 -6.72
C ALA A 398 -14.89 -8.66 -6.46
N ASN A 399 -16.04 -9.37 -6.52
CA ASN A 399 -17.33 -8.79 -6.19
C ASN A 399 -17.44 -8.32 -4.72
N LYS A 400 -16.85 -9.06 -3.78
CA LYS A 400 -16.80 -8.62 -2.37
C LYS A 400 -15.96 -7.36 -2.19
N PHE A 401 -14.78 -7.32 -2.80
CA PHE A 401 -13.96 -6.10 -2.78
C PHE A 401 -14.65 -4.93 -3.49
N TYR A 402 -15.32 -5.18 -4.62
CA TYR A 402 -16.07 -4.13 -5.33
C TYR A 402 -17.12 -3.45 -4.43
N LYS A 403 -17.85 -4.21 -3.63
CA LYS A 403 -18.82 -3.65 -2.67
C LYS A 403 -18.16 -2.73 -1.65
N SER A 404 -16.95 -3.05 -1.19
CA SER A 404 -16.24 -2.22 -0.23
C SER A 404 -15.79 -0.87 -0.80
N LEU A 405 -15.77 -0.71 -2.13
CA LEU A 405 -15.31 0.53 -2.76
C LEU A 405 -16.23 1.72 -2.48
N SER A 406 -17.53 1.47 -2.24
CA SER A 406 -18.51 2.54 -1.98
C SER A 406 -18.27 3.28 -0.66
N SER A 407 -17.68 2.60 0.34
CA SER A 407 -17.31 3.19 1.64
C SER A 407 -15.80 3.39 1.80
N ALA A 408 -15.02 3.13 0.75
CA ALA A 408 -13.58 3.28 0.77
C ALA A 408 -13.16 4.73 1.04
N VAL A 409 -12.10 4.89 1.82
CA VAL A 409 -11.48 6.19 2.10
C VAL A 409 -10.00 6.17 1.74
N ILE A 410 -9.48 7.34 1.37
CA ILE A 410 -8.04 7.49 1.20
C ILE A 410 -7.42 7.61 2.59
N ILE A 411 -6.28 6.94 2.79
CA ILE A 411 -5.49 7.06 4.02
C ILE A 411 -5.23 8.54 4.36
N ASP A 412 -5.25 8.87 5.65
CA ASP A 412 -4.99 10.23 6.12
C ASP A 412 -3.65 10.76 5.61
N ARG A 413 -3.67 11.94 5.02
CA ARG A 413 -2.49 12.58 4.43
C ARG A 413 -2.10 13.81 5.23
N ASN A 414 -0.81 13.94 5.46
CA ASN A 414 -0.24 15.12 6.09
C ASN A 414 0.72 15.81 5.11
N LEU A 415 0.54 17.11 4.91
CA LEU A 415 1.41 17.88 4.01
C LEU A 415 2.88 17.90 4.48
N TYR A 416 3.10 17.77 5.78
CA TYR A 416 4.39 18.01 6.42
C TYR A 416 5.04 16.75 7.01
N CYS A 417 4.31 15.63 7.01
CA CYS A 417 4.81 14.35 7.51
C CYS A 417 4.25 13.23 6.62
N SER A 418 5.10 12.63 5.79
CA SER A 418 4.67 11.54 4.92
C SER A 418 4.27 10.30 5.70
N GLN A 419 3.46 9.44 5.10
CA GLN A 419 3.03 8.19 5.72
C GLN A 419 4.22 7.31 6.12
N ALA A 420 5.20 7.12 5.25
CA ALA A 420 6.42 6.38 5.58
C ALA A 420 7.17 6.98 6.79
N SER A 421 7.06 8.29 7.00
CA SER A 421 7.62 8.93 8.19
C SER A 421 6.85 8.56 9.47
N VAL A 422 5.53 8.46 9.41
CA VAL A 422 4.69 8.03 10.55
C VAL A 422 4.97 6.58 10.88
N GLU A 423 5.03 5.71 9.88
CA GLU A 423 5.39 4.29 10.03
C GLU A 423 6.77 4.10 10.69
N ALA A 424 7.76 4.88 10.25
CA ALA A 424 9.09 4.82 10.84
C ALA A 424 9.12 5.30 12.30
N ILE A 425 8.29 6.30 12.67
CA ILE A 425 8.14 6.77 14.05
C ILE A 425 7.43 5.71 14.90
N GLU A 426 6.34 5.15 14.40
CA GLU A 426 5.59 4.09 15.08
C GLU A 426 6.51 2.88 15.35
N PHE A 427 7.17 2.39 14.32
CA PHE A 427 8.11 1.27 14.40
C PHE A 427 9.20 1.47 15.47
N LYS A 428 9.68 2.70 15.60
CA LYS A 428 10.72 3.05 16.60
C LYS A 428 10.29 2.74 18.04
N PHE A 429 9.00 2.89 18.36
CA PHE A 429 8.49 2.79 19.72
C PHE A 429 7.62 1.56 19.99
N ALA A 430 7.02 0.97 18.96
CA ALA A 430 6.06 -0.12 19.07
C ALA A 430 6.65 -1.35 19.78
N GLY A 431 7.92 -1.71 19.50
CA GLY A 431 8.58 -2.83 20.14
C GLY A 431 8.66 -2.69 21.65
N SER A 432 9.09 -1.54 22.18
CA SER A 432 9.16 -1.29 23.62
C SER A 432 7.77 -1.27 24.27
N TYR A 433 6.76 -0.75 23.55
CA TYR A 433 5.38 -0.78 24.05
C TYR A 433 4.84 -2.22 24.15
N LEU A 434 5.00 -3.02 23.10
CA LEU A 434 4.58 -4.43 23.07
C LEU A 434 5.29 -5.30 24.11
N GLN A 435 6.54 -4.98 24.46
CA GLN A 435 7.31 -5.67 25.52
C GLN A 435 6.95 -5.19 26.93
N GLY A 436 6.04 -4.19 27.06
CA GLY A 436 5.63 -3.65 28.35
C GLY A 436 6.66 -2.73 29.01
N GLU A 437 7.66 -2.29 28.26
CA GLU A 437 8.71 -1.36 28.72
C GLU A 437 8.26 0.11 28.70
N MET A 438 7.12 0.39 28.07
CA MET A 438 6.57 1.72 27.85
C MET A 438 5.08 1.74 28.15
N SER A 439 4.59 2.80 28.78
CA SER A 439 3.15 3.01 28.98
C SER A 439 2.46 3.48 27.70
N ILE A 440 1.14 3.30 27.59
CA ILE A 440 0.37 3.84 26.45
C ILE A 440 0.50 5.37 26.34
N ALA A 441 0.53 6.08 27.44
CA ALA A 441 0.69 7.53 27.46
C ALA A 441 2.07 7.94 26.92
N ASP A 442 3.14 7.24 27.31
CA ASP A 442 4.48 7.49 26.81
C ASP A 442 4.62 7.12 25.34
N PHE A 443 4.02 5.99 24.91
CA PHE A 443 4.01 5.58 23.52
C PHE A 443 3.34 6.63 22.63
N CYS A 444 2.11 6.99 22.92
CA CYS A 444 1.37 8.00 22.17
C CYS A 444 2.02 9.39 22.27
N GLY A 445 2.55 9.76 23.44
CA GLY A 445 3.28 11.00 23.64
C GLY A 445 4.57 11.10 22.80
N ASN A 446 5.27 9.99 22.62
CA ASN A 446 6.45 9.92 21.74
C ASN A 446 6.06 10.03 20.26
N LEU A 447 4.97 9.37 19.84
CA LEU A 447 4.43 9.52 18.47
C LEU A 447 4.04 10.97 18.22
N ASP A 448 3.27 11.57 19.14
CA ASP A 448 2.83 12.96 19.06
C ASP A 448 4.01 13.93 18.95
N TYR A 449 5.00 13.79 19.82
CA TYR A 449 6.19 14.62 19.81
C TYR A 449 7.00 14.53 18.50
N GLU A 450 7.31 13.32 18.05
CA GLU A 450 8.15 13.13 16.85
C GLU A 450 7.43 13.56 15.57
N ILE A 451 6.12 13.31 15.47
CA ILE A 451 5.30 13.76 14.33
C ILE A 451 5.23 15.29 14.33
N ASN A 452 4.84 15.92 15.44
CA ASN A 452 4.70 17.38 15.53
C ASN A 452 6.04 18.08 15.28
N LYS A 453 7.15 17.54 15.76
CA LYS A 453 8.49 18.06 15.48
C LYS A 453 8.82 18.07 13.97
N ARG A 454 8.37 17.06 13.20
CA ARG A 454 8.54 17.04 11.73
C ARG A 454 7.62 18.07 11.07
N VAL A 455 6.35 18.10 11.46
CA VAL A 455 5.36 19.08 10.98
C VAL A 455 5.84 20.51 11.20
N ASP A 456 6.29 20.84 12.39
CA ASP A 456 6.79 22.18 12.72
C ASP A 456 8.05 22.56 11.93
N ARG A 457 8.96 21.59 11.72
CA ARG A 457 10.16 21.83 10.91
C ARG A 457 9.78 22.11 9.46
N ALA A 458 8.87 21.32 8.89
CA ALA A 458 8.44 21.49 7.50
C ALA A 458 7.67 22.81 7.31
N LYS A 459 6.76 23.18 8.21
CA LYS A 459 6.04 24.46 8.19
C LYS A 459 7.00 25.68 8.28
N LYS A 460 8.10 25.57 9.01
CA LYS A 460 9.10 26.64 9.12
C LYS A 460 10.01 26.77 7.89
N ALA A 461 10.09 25.73 7.07
CA ALA A 461 10.89 25.72 5.84
C ALA A 461 10.12 26.27 4.61
N GLU A 462 8.80 26.45 4.69
CA GLU A 462 7.95 27.12 3.70
C GLU A 462 8.01 28.65 3.83
#